data_28c25e2a1c6b64ac65f11e2ee4953a8c
#
_entry.id   28c25e2a1c6b64ac65f11e2ee4953a8c
#
_cell.length_a   1.000
_cell.length_b   1.000
_cell.length_c   1.000
_cell.angle_alpha   90.00
_cell.angle_beta   90.00
_cell.angle_gamma   90.00
#
_symmetry.space_group_name_H-M   'P 1'
#
loop_
_entity.id
_entity.type
_entity.pdbx_description
1 polymer ?
#
loop_
_entity_poly.entity_id
_entity_poly.type
_entity_poly.pdbx_seq_one_letter_code
_entity_poly.pdbx_strand_id
1 'polypeptide(L)'
;HWNGAVQSGDPDQVTALYTDQALLLPTLSPIPRHDHAGIRDYFVGFLKGGPVGEVTSRTIQLGCNEAVDAGTYTFRFRDGHAVQARYTFVYAYGAGGWLIQHHHSSLAPAV
;
A
#
# COMPACT_ATOMS: atom_id res chain seq x y z
N HIS A 1 3.05 8.82 4.70
CA HIS A 1 3.20 7.85 5.79
C HIS A 1 3.45 6.43 5.31
N TRP A 2 2.68 5.97 4.30
CA TRP A 2 2.80 4.59 3.83
C TRP A 2 4.18 4.30 3.24
N ASN A 3 4.67 5.18 2.36
CA ASN A 3 6.01 5.02 1.77
C ASN A 3 7.11 5.03 2.83
N GLY A 4 6.98 5.89 3.84
CA GLY A 4 7.94 5.92 4.93
C GLY A 4 7.96 4.62 5.73
N ALA A 5 6.78 4.04 5.99
CA ALA A 5 6.68 2.76 6.67
C ALA A 5 7.28 1.62 5.82
N VAL A 6 7.03 1.63 4.51
CA VAL A 6 7.61 0.64 3.59
C VAL A 6 9.14 0.75 3.58
N GLN A 7 9.68 1.96 3.52
CA GLN A 7 11.12 2.16 3.54
C GLN A 7 11.77 1.74 4.85
N SER A 8 11.02 1.74 5.96
CA SER A 8 11.55 1.28 7.25
C SER A 8 11.95 -0.19 7.24
N GLY A 9 11.34 -0.98 6.34
CA GLY A 9 11.57 -2.41 6.26
C GLY A 9 10.86 -3.21 7.36
N ASP A 10 10.02 -2.56 8.16
CA ASP A 10 9.32 -3.20 9.27
C ASP A 10 7.87 -3.49 8.88
N PRO A 11 7.48 -4.77 8.70
CA PRO A 11 6.12 -5.12 8.31
C PRO A 11 5.07 -4.71 9.35
N ASP A 12 5.43 -4.60 10.62
CA ASP A 12 4.50 -4.16 11.65
C ASP A 12 4.15 -2.68 11.50
N GLN A 13 5.13 -1.84 11.12
CA GLN A 13 4.87 -0.41 10.88
C GLN A 13 3.92 -0.22 9.68
N VAL A 14 4.09 -1.00 8.63
CA VAL A 14 3.21 -0.92 7.46
C VAL A 14 1.80 -1.41 7.83
N THR A 15 1.71 -2.55 8.48
CA THR A 15 0.42 -3.17 8.85
C THR A 15 -0.38 -2.27 9.77
N ALA A 16 0.27 -1.53 10.67
CA ALA A 16 -0.40 -0.61 11.59
C ALA A 16 -1.15 0.53 10.90
N LEU A 17 -0.84 0.80 9.63
CA LEU A 17 -1.53 1.83 8.84
C LEU A 17 -2.87 1.36 8.26
N TYR A 18 -3.19 0.08 8.40
CA TYR A 18 -4.41 -0.53 7.87
C TYR A 18 -5.40 -0.78 9.01
N THR A 19 -6.71 -0.71 8.70
CA THR A 19 -7.73 -1.14 9.67
C THR A 19 -7.64 -2.65 9.88
N ASP A 20 -8.20 -3.15 11.00
CA ASP A 20 -8.06 -4.56 11.39
C ASP A 20 -8.57 -5.54 10.33
N GLN A 21 -9.59 -5.14 9.57
CA GLN A 21 -10.19 -5.98 8.54
C GLN A 21 -10.06 -5.35 7.16
N ALA A 22 -9.00 -4.57 6.95
CA ALA A 22 -8.74 -3.94 5.66
C ALA A 22 -8.55 -4.98 4.56
N LEU A 23 -8.93 -4.60 3.34
CA LEU A 23 -8.70 -5.39 2.16
C LEU A 23 -7.46 -4.86 1.43
N LEU A 24 -6.52 -5.74 1.16
CA LEU A 24 -5.35 -5.46 0.34
C LEU A 24 -5.39 -6.37 -0.90
N LEU A 25 -5.39 -5.76 -2.07
CA LEU A 25 -5.22 -6.46 -3.35
C LEU A 25 -3.84 -6.10 -3.87
N PRO A 26 -2.82 -6.93 -3.56
CA PRO A 26 -1.42 -6.54 -3.80
C PRO A 26 -1.01 -6.72 -5.27
N THR A 27 -0.02 -5.93 -5.69
CA THR A 27 0.49 -5.95 -7.06
C THR A 27 1.17 -7.28 -7.41
N LEU A 28 1.95 -7.80 -6.49
CA LEU A 28 2.87 -8.92 -6.76
C LEU A 28 2.41 -10.23 -6.16
N SER A 29 1.14 -10.33 -5.80
CA SER A 29 0.54 -11.56 -5.29
C SER A 29 -0.88 -11.68 -5.83
N PRO A 30 -1.31 -12.86 -6.28
CA PRO A 30 -2.69 -13.07 -6.73
C PRO A 30 -3.66 -13.27 -5.56
N ILE A 31 -3.18 -13.31 -4.34
CA ILE A 31 -3.99 -13.65 -3.17
C ILE A 31 -4.43 -12.38 -2.45
N PRO A 32 -5.75 -12.09 -2.39
CA PRO A 32 -6.25 -10.98 -1.58
C PRO A 32 -5.96 -11.21 -0.09
N ARG A 33 -5.68 -10.11 0.61
CA ARG A 33 -5.44 -10.14 2.07
C ARG A 33 -6.52 -9.30 2.73
N HIS A 34 -7.21 -9.83 3.73
CA HIS A 34 -8.37 -9.15 4.33
C HIS A 34 -8.33 -9.10 5.86
N ASP A 35 -7.15 -9.23 6.45
CA ASP A 35 -6.93 -8.98 7.87
C ASP A 35 -5.47 -8.60 8.10
N HIS A 36 -5.16 -8.18 9.33
CA HIS A 36 -3.79 -7.77 9.67
C HIS A 36 -2.79 -8.90 9.50
N ALA A 37 -3.16 -10.13 9.84
CA ALA A 37 -2.25 -11.27 9.71
C ALA A 37 -1.85 -11.50 8.25
N GLY A 38 -2.83 -11.46 7.34
CA GLY A 38 -2.58 -11.63 5.91
C GLY A 38 -1.80 -10.47 5.31
N ILE A 39 -2.11 -9.24 5.71
CA ILE A 39 -1.42 -8.05 5.24
C ILE A 39 0.03 -8.08 5.70
N ARG A 40 0.28 -8.39 6.97
CA ARG A 40 1.62 -8.49 7.51
C ARG A 40 2.43 -9.57 6.77
N ASP A 41 1.81 -10.72 6.51
CA ASP A 41 2.46 -11.82 5.79
C ASP A 41 2.92 -11.37 4.39
N TYR A 42 2.08 -10.62 3.67
CA TYR A 42 2.46 -10.08 2.37
C TYR A 42 3.68 -9.16 2.50
N PHE A 43 3.68 -8.24 3.47
CA PHE A 43 4.77 -7.29 3.62
C PHE A 43 6.05 -7.92 4.16
N VAL A 44 5.98 -9.01 4.91
CA VAL A 44 7.18 -9.78 5.28
C VAL A 44 7.96 -10.17 4.00
N GLY A 45 7.26 -10.63 2.97
CA GLY A 45 7.90 -10.98 1.70
C GLY A 45 8.30 -9.74 0.88
N PHE A 46 7.38 -8.79 0.73
CA PHE A 46 7.58 -7.61 -0.12
C PHE A 46 8.76 -6.77 0.35
N LEU A 47 8.90 -6.56 1.66
CA LEU A 47 9.94 -5.69 2.21
C LEU A 47 11.34 -6.29 2.13
N LYS A 48 11.47 -7.59 1.90
CA LYS A 48 12.77 -8.25 1.74
C LYS A 48 13.57 -7.69 0.57
N GLY A 49 12.89 -7.20 -0.46
CA GLY A 49 13.53 -6.60 -1.63
C GLY A 49 14.06 -5.19 -1.40
N GLY A 50 13.82 -4.59 -0.24
CA GLY A 50 14.24 -3.23 0.07
C GLY A 50 13.56 -2.20 -0.82
N PRO A 51 12.21 -2.21 -0.98
CA PRO A 51 11.55 -1.30 -1.89
C PRO A 51 11.60 0.15 -1.40
N VAL A 52 11.78 1.08 -2.35
CA VAL A 52 11.61 2.50 -2.15
C VAL A 52 10.54 2.97 -3.12
N GLY A 53 9.44 3.51 -2.59
CA GLY A 53 8.32 3.96 -3.39
C GLY A 53 8.43 5.44 -3.75
N GLU A 54 7.96 5.78 -4.94
CA GLU A 54 7.84 7.16 -5.40
C GLU A 54 6.47 7.33 -6.05
N VAL A 55 5.66 8.23 -5.50
CA VAL A 55 4.36 8.57 -6.10
C VAL A 55 4.61 9.46 -7.31
N THR A 56 4.17 9.01 -8.47
CA THR A 56 4.37 9.72 -9.73
C THR A 56 3.13 10.46 -10.22
N SER A 57 1.95 10.08 -9.74
CA SER A 57 0.73 10.86 -9.93
C SER A 57 -0.22 10.58 -8.77
N ARG A 58 -1.09 11.56 -8.47
CA ARG A 58 -2.00 11.43 -7.32
C ARG A 58 -3.25 12.25 -7.53
N THR A 59 -4.38 11.67 -7.20
CA THR A 59 -5.67 12.34 -7.10
C THR A 59 -6.27 12.01 -5.74
N ILE A 60 -6.66 13.03 -4.97
CA ILE A 60 -7.23 12.85 -3.64
C ILE A 60 -8.65 13.40 -3.63
N GLN A 61 -9.59 12.60 -3.13
CA GLN A 61 -10.97 12.98 -2.92
C GLN A 61 -11.29 12.83 -1.43
N LEU A 62 -11.80 13.89 -0.81
CA LEU A 62 -12.07 13.92 0.63
C LEU A 62 -13.57 13.91 0.90
N GLY A 63 -13.99 13.05 1.83
CA GLY A 63 -15.31 13.08 2.46
C GLY A 63 -15.17 13.37 3.95
N CYS A 64 -16.26 13.28 4.70
CA CYS A 64 -16.23 13.60 6.14
C CYS A 64 -15.40 12.59 6.93
N ASN A 65 -15.62 11.30 6.68
CA ASN A 65 -14.95 10.21 7.41
C ASN A 65 -14.21 9.26 6.47
N GLU A 66 -14.03 9.66 5.21
CA GLU A 66 -13.44 8.81 4.19
C GLU A 66 -12.63 9.66 3.23
N ALA A 67 -11.53 9.12 2.76
CA ALA A 67 -10.71 9.75 1.74
C ALA A 67 -10.25 8.69 0.74
N VAL A 68 -10.15 9.08 -0.52
CA VAL A 68 -9.62 8.24 -1.59
C VAL A 68 -8.37 8.90 -2.15
N ASP A 69 -7.28 8.16 -2.20
CA ASP A 69 -6.02 8.60 -2.81
C ASP A 69 -5.69 7.58 -3.91
N ALA A 70 -5.76 8.01 -5.16
CA ALA A 70 -5.53 7.13 -6.30
C ALA A 70 -4.51 7.74 -7.24
N GLY A 71 -3.67 6.89 -7.82
CA GLY A 71 -2.66 7.37 -8.73
C GLY A 71 -1.70 6.27 -9.17
N THR A 72 -0.48 6.69 -9.43
CA THR A 72 0.59 5.79 -9.85
C THR A 72 1.80 5.95 -8.95
N TYR A 73 2.55 4.86 -8.79
CA TYR A 73 3.81 4.90 -8.05
C TYR A 73 4.81 3.94 -8.70
N THR A 74 6.07 4.16 -8.40
CA THR A 74 7.15 3.29 -8.83
C THR A 74 7.88 2.79 -7.60
N PHE A 75 8.10 1.49 -7.53
CA PHE A 75 8.96 0.90 -6.50
C PHE A 75 10.29 0.53 -7.11
N ARG A 76 11.37 0.96 -6.45
CA ARG A 76 12.73 0.58 -6.79
C ARG A 76 13.24 -0.35 -5.71
N PHE A 77 13.75 -1.50 -6.13
CA PHE A 77 14.22 -2.53 -5.22
C PHE A 77 15.73 -2.49 -5.11
N ARG A 78 16.24 -3.12 -4.05
CA ARG A 78 17.67 -3.12 -3.73
C ARG A 78 18.52 -3.72 -4.84
N ASP A 79 17.98 -4.68 -5.60
CA ASP A 79 18.70 -5.31 -6.72
C ASP A 79 18.75 -4.45 -7.99
N GLY A 80 18.14 -3.27 -7.97
CA GLY A 80 18.14 -2.33 -9.07
C GLY A 80 16.93 -2.39 -9.99
N HIS A 81 16.08 -3.41 -9.88
CA HIS A 81 14.88 -3.42 -10.72
C HIS A 81 13.81 -2.48 -10.19
N ALA A 82 12.90 -2.07 -11.06
CA ALA A 82 11.81 -1.17 -10.72
C ALA A 82 10.47 -1.74 -11.20
N VAL A 83 9.41 -1.45 -10.44
CA VAL A 83 8.04 -1.85 -10.78
C VAL A 83 7.17 -0.61 -10.80
N GLN A 84 6.50 -0.37 -11.94
CA GLN A 84 5.53 0.70 -12.08
C GLN A 84 4.14 0.12 -11.84
N ALA A 85 3.36 0.78 -11.00
CA ALA A 85 2.05 0.29 -10.60
C ALA A 85 1.04 1.43 -10.47
N ARG A 86 -0.23 1.05 -10.50
CA ARG A 86 -1.35 1.94 -10.21
C ARG A 86 -1.92 1.54 -8.86
N TYR A 87 -2.42 2.52 -8.12
CA TYR A 87 -2.93 2.25 -6.77
C TYR A 87 -4.19 3.01 -6.47
N THR A 88 -4.96 2.47 -5.52
CA THR A 88 -6.06 3.17 -4.86
C THR A 88 -5.98 2.85 -3.37
N PHE A 89 -5.89 3.90 -2.55
CA PHE A 89 -6.07 3.79 -1.12
C PHE A 89 -7.43 4.37 -0.75
N VAL A 90 -8.21 3.66 0.04
CA VAL A 90 -9.40 4.19 0.69
C VAL A 90 -9.10 4.26 2.18
N TYR A 91 -9.17 5.47 2.74
CA TYR A 91 -8.92 5.72 4.15
C TYR A 91 -10.24 5.90 4.88
N ALA A 92 -10.30 5.38 6.09
CA ALA A 92 -11.40 5.64 7.01
C ALA A 92 -10.87 6.39 8.22
N TYR A 93 -11.64 7.38 8.69
CA TYR A 93 -11.31 8.13 9.89
C TYR A 93 -12.07 7.57 11.09
N GLY A 94 -11.36 7.31 12.17
CA GLY A 94 -11.94 6.78 13.41
C GLY A 94 -11.07 7.11 14.61
N ALA A 95 -11.22 6.36 15.69
CA ALA A 95 -10.50 6.58 16.94
C ALA A 95 -8.98 6.53 16.77
N GLY A 96 -8.49 5.73 15.82
CA GLY A 96 -7.06 5.62 15.52
C GLY A 96 -6.56 6.65 14.49
N GLY A 97 -7.39 7.63 14.10
CA GLY A 97 -7.07 8.59 13.04
C GLY A 97 -7.42 8.03 11.66
N TRP A 98 -6.67 8.45 10.66
CA TRP A 98 -6.85 7.97 9.29
C TRP A 98 -6.11 6.66 9.10
N LEU A 99 -6.84 5.57 8.84
CA LEU A 99 -6.26 4.26 8.55
C LEU A 99 -6.76 3.75 7.21
N ILE A 100 -5.94 2.94 6.54
CA ILE A 100 -6.27 2.36 5.24
C ILE A 100 -7.29 1.24 5.44
N GLN A 101 -8.45 1.40 4.80
CA GLN A 101 -9.52 0.41 4.80
C GLN A 101 -9.45 -0.50 3.57
N HIS A 102 -8.95 0.03 2.45
CA HIS A 102 -8.87 -0.68 1.18
C HIS A 102 -7.64 -0.20 0.43
N HIS A 103 -6.85 -1.12 -0.07
CA HIS A 103 -5.68 -0.82 -0.89
C HIS A 103 -5.65 -1.77 -2.07
N HIS A 104 -5.80 -1.24 -3.26
CA HIS A 104 -5.65 -1.98 -4.51
C HIS A 104 -4.41 -1.47 -5.21
N SER A 105 -3.55 -2.39 -5.61
CA SER A 105 -2.34 -2.08 -6.36
C SER A 105 -2.22 -3.06 -7.52
N SER A 106 -1.93 -2.54 -8.71
CA SER A 106 -1.82 -3.38 -9.91
C SER A 106 -0.68 -2.87 -10.78
N LEU A 107 -0.08 -3.79 -11.53
CA LEU A 107 0.98 -3.41 -12.46
C LEU A 107 0.44 -2.45 -13.52
N ALA A 108 1.23 -1.42 -13.87
CA ALA A 108 0.89 -0.55 -14.99
C ALA A 108 1.01 -1.38 -16.28
N PRO A 109 0.01 -1.28 -17.18
CA PRO A 109 0.09 -2.04 -18.43
C PRO A 109 1.26 -1.56 -19.29
N ALA A 110 1.92 -2.50 -19.94
CA ALA A 110 2.89 -2.19 -20.97
C ALA A 110 2.15 -1.66 -22.19
N VAL A 111 2.64 -0.56 -22.75
CA VAL A 111 1.99 0.10 -23.90
C VAL A 111 2.79 -0.14 -25.16
#